data_07232559a65cf319f97aa1f9f950f06e
#
_entry.id   07232559a65cf319f97aa1f9f950f06e
#
_cell.length_a   1.000
_cell.length_b   1.000
_cell.length_c   1.000
_cell.angle_alpha   90.00
_cell.angle_beta   90.00
_cell.angle_gamma   90.00
#
_symmetry.space_group_name_H-M   'P 1'
#
loop_
_entity.id
_entity.type
_entity.pdbx_description
1 polymer ?
#
loop_
_entity_poly.entity_id
_entity_poly.type
_entity_poly.pdbx_seq_one_letter_code
_entity_poly.pdbx_strand_id
1 'polypeptide(L)'
;MGKLRRDLIFSIIGILIMFLGFLLPPFAGISKAGVITIFIFAGALLLWTFVSGDWASILALVLIGLSGYYGAGAAGFKAALVSALGNDTVLTIMFLSILFGGLQMSGALSYLVKWFLSRKIVAGHPYVILAFIGGLSFLVSGVSTNMVALIVMWAIVQNICSISSIGRKEPIWVYMFGIVLLGASVGTAILPFQGVGIAMMSVYNNIGGDYPISTTGYLILTVLMGILLM
;
A
#
# COMPACT_ATOMS: atom_id res chain seq x y z
N MET A 1 -2.73 3.63 29.96
CA MET A 1 -4.05 3.36 29.37
C MET A 1 -3.92 2.11 28.51
N GLY A 2 -4.68 1.04 28.77
CA GLY A 2 -4.55 -0.21 27.97
C GLY A 2 -4.89 0.05 26.52
N LYS A 3 -4.20 -0.64 25.59
CA LYS A 3 -4.39 -0.51 24.12
C LYS A 3 -5.87 -0.58 23.73
N LEU A 4 -6.60 -1.54 24.31
CA LEU A 4 -8.03 -1.74 24.08
C LEU A 4 -8.89 -0.51 24.41
N ARG A 5 -8.60 0.18 25.51
CA ARG A 5 -9.36 1.37 25.94
C ARG A 5 -9.09 2.56 25.00
N ARG A 6 -7.86 2.69 24.53
CA ARG A 6 -7.49 3.70 23.54
C ARG A 6 -8.21 3.47 22.21
N ASP A 7 -8.15 2.23 21.71
CA ASP A 7 -8.75 1.87 20.42
C ASP A 7 -10.27 2.04 20.47
N LEU A 8 -10.92 1.76 21.59
CA LEU A 8 -12.35 1.99 21.80
C LEU A 8 -12.70 3.48 21.79
N ILE A 9 -11.92 4.33 22.45
CA ILE A 9 -12.14 5.78 22.46
C ILE A 9 -12.02 6.35 21.05
N PHE A 10 -10.94 6.02 20.32
CA PHE A 10 -10.75 6.50 18.95
C PHE A 10 -11.81 5.94 17.98
N SER A 11 -12.29 4.72 18.20
CA SER A 11 -13.42 4.17 17.43
C SER A 11 -14.68 4.99 17.59
N ILE A 12 -15.04 5.31 18.82
CA ILE A 12 -16.22 6.14 19.11
C ILE A 12 -16.07 7.54 18.50
N ILE A 13 -14.93 8.18 18.68
CA ILE A 13 -14.68 9.53 18.14
C ILE A 13 -14.74 9.51 16.61
N GLY A 14 -14.08 8.56 15.96
CA GLY A 14 -14.08 8.45 14.51
C GLY A 14 -15.48 8.23 13.92
N ILE A 15 -16.25 7.34 14.53
CA ILE A 15 -17.66 7.10 14.14
C ILE A 15 -18.49 8.36 14.34
N LEU A 16 -18.35 9.04 15.48
CA LEU A 16 -19.09 10.28 15.74
C LEU A 16 -18.77 11.36 14.70
N ILE A 17 -17.48 11.52 14.33
CA ILE A 17 -17.09 12.45 13.27
C ILE A 17 -17.77 12.10 11.95
N MET A 18 -17.76 10.81 11.54
CA MET A 18 -18.43 10.38 10.31
C MET A 18 -19.91 10.73 10.30
N PHE A 19 -20.62 10.51 11.42
CA PHE A 19 -22.06 10.81 11.51
C PHE A 19 -22.34 12.30 11.63
N LEU A 20 -21.41 13.10 12.16
CA LEU A 20 -21.59 14.56 12.30
C LEU A 20 -21.85 15.23 10.94
N GLY A 21 -21.25 14.72 9.86
CA GLY A 21 -21.49 15.21 8.50
C GLY A 21 -22.95 15.16 8.06
N PHE A 22 -23.71 14.19 8.53
CA PHE A 22 -25.14 14.05 8.21
C PHE A 22 -25.99 15.09 8.92
N LEU A 23 -25.57 15.57 10.07
CA LEU A 23 -26.26 16.57 10.89
C LEU A 23 -26.00 18.00 10.45
N LEU A 24 -24.80 18.28 9.91
CA LEU A 24 -24.39 19.64 9.54
C LEU A 24 -25.08 20.10 8.26
N PRO A 25 -25.53 21.38 8.18
CA PRO A 25 -26.03 21.96 6.94
C PRO A 25 -24.89 22.18 5.93
N PRO A 26 -25.21 22.35 4.64
CA PRO A 26 -24.21 22.76 3.65
C PRO A 26 -23.59 24.11 4.05
N PHE A 27 -22.28 24.25 3.89
CA PHE A 27 -21.54 25.48 4.19
C PHE A 27 -20.46 25.74 3.14
N ALA A 28 -19.97 26.96 3.05
CA ALA A 28 -18.87 27.38 2.16
C ALA A 28 -19.08 27.00 0.67
N GLY A 29 -20.33 26.95 0.19
CA GLY A 29 -20.63 26.58 -1.20
C GLY A 29 -20.52 25.09 -1.51
N ILE A 30 -20.28 24.24 -0.50
CA ILE A 30 -20.18 22.79 -0.65
C ILE A 30 -21.59 22.18 -0.54
N SER A 31 -21.91 21.24 -1.43
CA SER A 31 -23.19 20.53 -1.37
C SER A 31 -23.33 19.69 -0.09
N LYS A 32 -24.54 19.33 0.30
CA LYS A 32 -24.80 18.48 1.46
C LYS A 32 -24.02 17.16 1.37
N ALA A 33 -24.05 16.50 0.22
CA ALA A 33 -23.28 15.26 -0.01
C ALA A 33 -21.77 15.48 0.12
N GLY A 34 -21.25 16.63 -0.33
CA GLY A 34 -19.85 16.99 -0.17
C GLY A 34 -19.44 17.16 1.28
N VAL A 35 -20.26 17.85 2.10
CA VAL A 35 -20.03 17.95 3.54
C VAL A 35 -19.99 16.59 4.20
N ILE A 36 -20.96 15.73 3.93
CA ILE A 36 -21.01 14.37 4.47
C ILE A 36 -19.73 13.60 4.10
N THR A 37 -19.32 13.65 2.83
CA THR A 37 -18.13 12.95 2.34
C THR A 37 -16.84 13.42 3.05
N ILE A 38 -16.67 14.72 3.29
CA ILE A 38 -15.53 15.27 4.01
C ILE A 38 -15.47 14.72 5.45
N PHE A 39 -16.60 14.68 6.15
CA PHE A 39 -16.65 14.17 7.51
C PHE A 39 -16.44 12.64 7.57
N ILE A 40 -16.96 11.89 6.61
CA ILE A 40 -16.68 10.46 6.49
C ILE A 40 -15.18 10.25 6.27
N PHE A 41 -14.54 11.02 5.39
CA PHE A 41 -13.12 10.93 5.12
C PHE A 41 -12.28 11.26 6.36
N ALA A 42 -12.58 12.34 7.07
CA ALA A 42 -11.90 12.74 8.30
C ALA A 42 -11.99 11.65 9.38
N GLY A 43 -13.18 11.11 9.60
CA GLY A 43 -13.40 10.00 10.54
C GLY A 43 -12.67 8.72 10.12
N ALA A 44 -12.67 8.38 8.81
CA ALA A 44 -11.93 7.24 8.28
C ALA A 44 -10.42 7.38 8.51
N LEU A 45 -9.84 8.54 8.21
CA LEU A 45 -8.41 8.82 8.46
C LEU A 45 -8.04 8.62 9.92
N LEU A 46 -8.88 9.10 10.85
CA LEU A 46 -8.66 8.91 12.28
C LEU A 46 -8.68 7.43 12.65
N LEU A 47 -9.65 6.68 12.16
CA LEU A 47 -9.78 5.25 12.42
C LEU A 47 -8.61 4.45 11.82
N TRP A 48 -8.18 4.76 10.62
CA TRP A 48 -7.02 4.11 9.96
C TRP A 48 -5.73 4.37 10.73
N THR A 49 -5.56 5.56 11.29
CA THR A 49 -4.34 5.94 12.00
C THR A 49 -4.25 5.29 13.37
N PHE A 50 -5.37 5.20 14.11
CA PHE A 50 -5.34 4.85 15.53
C PHE A 50 -5.97 3.50 15.89
N VAL A 51 -6.77 2.91 14.99
CA VAL A 51 -7.54 1.70 15.30
C VAL A 51 -7.26 0.58 14.31
N SER A 52 -7.87 0.61 13.13
CA SER A 52 -7.74 -0.41 12.06
C SER A 52 -8.26 0.13 10.74
N GLY A 53 -7.58 -0.26 9.65
CA GLY A 53 -8.01 0.07 8.28
C GLY A 53 -9.19 -0.76 7.78
N ASP A 54 -9.33 -2.00 8.22
CA ASP A 54 -10.21 -2.98 7.60
C ASP A 54 -11.71 -2.62 7.76
N TRP A 55 -12.21 -2.67 8.98
CA TRP A 55 -13.64 -2.40 9.25
C TRP A 55 -14.00 -0.91 9.03
N ALA A 56 -13.04 0.01 9.27
CA ALA A 56 -13.24 1.43 9.05
C ALA A 56 -13.49 1.74 7.57
N SER A 57 -12.79 1.05 6.65
CA SER A 57 -12.99 1.21 5.20
C SER A 57 -14.37 0.71 4.77
N ILE A 58 -14.82 -0.41 5.31
CA ILE A 58 -16.17 -0.94 5.03
C ILE A 58 -17.23 0.03 5.53
N LEU A 59 -17.08 0.55 6.74
CA LEU A 59 -18.01 1.53 7.30
C LEU A 59 -18.05 2.80 6.45
N ALA A 60 -16.88 3.33 6.06
CA ALA A 60 -16.80 4.50 5.20
C ALA A 60 -17.49 4.28 3.85
N LEU A 61 -17.31 3.13 3.21
CA LEU A 61 -17.97 2.78 1.95
C LEU A 61 -19.50 2.76 2.11
N VAL A 62 -20.01 2.15 3.19
CA VAL A 62 -21.46 2.13 3.49
C VAL A 62 -21.99 3.55 3.69
N LEU A 63 -21.30 4.38 4.46
CA LEU A 63 -21.72 5.75 4.73
C LEU A 63 -21.66 6.65 3.49
N ILE A 64 -20.67 6.46 2.61
CA ILE A 64 -20.60 7.15 1.30
C ILE A 64 -21.80 6.74 0.44
N GLY A 65 -22.16 5.45 0.42
CA GLY A 65 -23.37 4.97 -0.27
C GLY A 65 -24.65 5.61 0.24
N LEU A 66 -24.71 5.92 1.54
CA LEU A 66 -25.86 6.58 2.18
C LEU A 66 -25.80 8.11 2.11
N SER A 67 -24.69 8.70 1.72
CA SER A 67 -24.48 10.16 1.69
C SER A 67 -25.37 10.91 0.67
N GLY A 68 -25.95 10.17 -0.29
CA GLY A 68 -26.68 10.75 -1.41
C GLY A 68 -25.79 11.22 -2.56
N TYR A 69 -24.46 11.04 -2.49
CA TYR A 69 -23.52 11.43 -3.55
C TYR A 69 -23.82 10.71 -4.88
N TYR A 70 -24.15 9.43 -4.82
CA TYR A 70 -24.51 8.60 -5.98
C TYR A 70 -26.04 8.56 -6.24
N GLY A 71 -26.83 9.36 -5.54
CA GLY A 71 -28.28 9.37 -5.58
C GLY A 71 -28.92 8.95 -4.25
N ALA A 72 -30.24 9.09 -4.14
CA ALA A 72 -30.96 8.82 -2.89
C ALA A 72 -31.36 7.34 -2.74
N GLY A 73 -31.38 6.88 -1.50
CA GLY A 73 -31.91 5.58 -1.11
C GLY A 73 -31.15 4.36 -1.65
N ALA A 74 -31.85 3.25 -1.82
CA ALA A 74 -31.24 1.97 -2.23
C ALA A 74 -30.58 2.01 -3.62
N ALA A 75 -31.11 2.81 -4.55
CA ALA A 75 -30.53 2.97 -5.88
C ALA A 75 -29.18 3.66 -5.82
N GLY A 76 -29.05 4.73 -5.04
CA GLY A 76 -27.79 5.44 -4.81
C GLY A 76 -26.76 4.57 -4.10
N PHE A 77 -27.18 3.80 -3.10
CA PHE A 77 -26.31 2.85 -2.41
C PHE A 77 -25.77 1.77 -3.37
N LYS A 78 -26.65 1.18 -4.20
CA LYS A 78 -26.23 0.22 -5.23
C LYS A 78 -25.25 0.85 -6.22
N ALA A 79 -25.50 2.08 -6.68
CA ALA A 79 -24.60 2.79 -7.59
C ALA A 79 -23.22 3.05 -6.97
N ALA A 80 -23.17 3.41 -5.67
CA ALA A 80 -21.92 3.55 -4.94
C ALA A 80 -21.12 2.25 -4.87
N LEU A 81 -21.77 1.12 -4.56
CA LEU A 81 -21.12 -0.19 -4.54
C LEU A 81 -20.60 -0.61 -5.91
N VAL A 82 -21.41 -0.44 -6.96
CA VAL A 82 -20.99 -0.76 -8.33
C VAL A 82 -19.82 0.13 -8.76
N SER A 83 -19.85 1.42 -8.45
CA SER A 83 -18.73 2.33 -8.76
C SER A 83 -17.47 1.98 -8.01
N ALA A 84 -17.57 1.59 -6.74
CA ALA A 84 -16.42 1.24 -5.92
C ALA A 84 -15.81 -0.11 -6.31
N LEU A 85 -16.63 -1.15 -6.44
CA LEU A 85 -16.16 -2.52 -6.68
C LEU A 85 -15.98 -2.84 -8.16
N GLY A 86 -16.73 -2.18 -9.06
CA GLY A 86 -16.63 -2.34 -10.50
C GLY A 86 -15.60 -1.41 -11.17
N ASN A 87 -14.85 -0.63 -10.40
CA ASN A 87 -13.80 0.22 -10.94
C ASN A 87 -12.62 -0.64 -11.43
N ASP A 88 -12.14 -0.38 -12.65
CA ASP A 88 -11.04 -1.15 -13.26
C ASP A 88 -9.79 -1.20 -12.38
N THR A 89 -9.49 -0.11 -11.67
CA THR A 89 -8.38 -0.04 -10.71
C THR A 89 -8.55 -1.05 -9.56
N VAL A 90 -9.75 -1.10 -8.97
CA VAL A 90 -10.06 -2.02 -7.86
C VAL A 90 -10.02 -3.47 -8.33
N LEU A 91 -10.60 -3.76 -9.49
CA LEU A 91 -10.56 -5.09 -10.09
C LEU A 91 -9.11 -5.52 -10.39
N THR A 92 -8.31 -4.65 -10.98
CA THR A 92 -6.89 -4.93 -11.27
C THR A 92 -6.13 -5.22 -9.97
N ILE A 93 -6.28 -4.40 -8.93
CA ILE A 93 -5.63 -4.64 -7.62
C ILE A 93 -6.07 -5.97 -7.02
N MET A 94 -7.34 -6.29 -7.10
CA MET A 94 -7.89 -7.53 -6.55
C MET A 94 -7.31 -8.77 -7.26
N PHE A 95 -7.33 -8.79 -8.61
CA PHE A 95 -6.76 -9.90 -9.38
C PHE A 95 -5.25 -10.04 -9.18
N LEU A 96 -4.51 -8.95 -9.16
CA LEU A 96 -3.07 -8.97 -8.89
C LEU A 96 -2.77 -9.46 -7.46
N SER A 97 -3.56 -9.04 -6.47
CA SER A 97 -3.39 -9.50 -5.09
C SER A 97 -3.60 -11.01 -4.95
N ILE A 98 -4.58 -11.58 -5.67
CA ILE A 98 -4.82 -13.02 -5.72
C ILE A 98 -3.63 -13.74 -6.36
N LEU A 99 -3.13 -13.23 -7.51
CA LEU A 99 -2.01 -13.82 -8.22
C LEU A 99 -0.74 -13.80 -7.36
N PHE A 100 -0.42 -12.66 -6.76
CA PHE A 100 0.76 -12.52 -5.90
C PHE A 100 0.63 -13.29 -4.58
N GLY A 101 -0.57 -13.36 -4.01
CA GLY A 101 -0.86 -14.23 -2.87
C GLY A 101 -0.58 -15.70 -3.20
N GLY A 102 -0.99 -16.16 -4.38
CA GLY A 102 -0.68 -17.51 -4.88
C GLY A 102 0.83 -17.75 -5.06
N LEU A 103 1.57 -16.80 -5.64
CA LEU A 103 3.04 -16.87 -5.76
C LEU A 103 3.73 -16.93 -4.39
N GLN A 104 3.23 -16.19 -3.41
CA GLN A 104 3.75 -16.21 -2.05
C GLN A 104 3.47 -17.56 -1.36
N MET A 105 2.24 -18.06 -1.45
CA MET A 105 1.85 -19.32 -0.84
C MET A 105 2.54 -20.54 -1.47
N SER A 106 2.86 -20.49 -2.77
CA SER A 106 3.62 -21.52 -3.47
C SER A 106 5.09 -21.61 -3.05
N GLY A 107 5.60 -20.64 -2.28
CA GLY A 107 7.02 -20.56 -1.91
C GLY A 107 7.96 -20.14 -3.05
N ALA A 108 7.42 -19.76 -4.21
CA ALA A 108 8.20 -19.37 -5.38
C ALA A 108 9.14 -18.19 -5.08
N LEU A 109 8.67 -17.22 -4.30
CA LEU A 109 9.50 -16.08 -3.85
C LEU A 109 10.67 -16.55 -2.98
N SER A 110 10.44 -17.45 -2.04
CA SER A 110 11.50 -17.99 -1.17
C SER A 110 12.53 -18.83 -1.96
N TYR A 111 12.06 -19.55 -2.99
CA TYR A 111 12.95 -20.29 -3.88
C TYR A 111 13.84 -19.34 -4.69
N LEU A 112 13.27 -18.29 -5.28
CA LEU A 112 13.98 -17.27 -6.04
C LEU A 112 15.07 -16.59 -5.20
N VAL A 113 14.75 -16.26 -3.96
CA VAL A 113 15.69 -15.71 -2.99
C VAL A 113 16.84 -16.67 -2.67
N LYS A 114 16.54 -17.93 -2.36
CA LYS A 114 17.56 -18.96 -2.07
C LYS A 114 18.47 -19.21 -3.28
N TRP A 115 17.86 -19.33 -4.47
CA TRP A 115 18.59 -19.51 -5.72
C TRP A 115 19.60 -18.35 -5.96
N PHE A 116 19.17 -17.18 -5.69
CA PHE A 116 19.98 -15.98 -5.85
C PHE A 116 21.16 -15.96 -4.84
N LEU A 117 20.90 -16.20 -3.56
CA LEU A 117 21.93 -16.22 -2.51
C LEU A 117 22.94 -17.37 -2.69
N SER A 118 22.60 -18.39 -3.47
CA SER A 118 23.54 -19.49 -3.77
C SER A 118 24.59 -19.16 -4.82
N ARG A 119 24.57 -17.94 -5.41
CA ARG A 119 25.51 -17.57 -6.47
C ARG A 119 26.88 -17.22 -5.90
N LYS A 120 27.94 -17.73 -6.55
CA LYS A 120 29.35 -17.52 -6.15
C LYS A 120 29.77 -16.05 -6.13
N ILE A 121 29.10 -15.19 -6.92
CA ILE A 121 29.36 -13.75 -7.01
C ILE A 121 29.09 -13.03 -5.66
N VAL A 122 28.22 -13.60 -4.84
CA VAL A 122 27.80 -13.05 -3.54
C VAL A 122 28.80 -13.41 -2.43
N ALA A 123 29.52 -14.52 -2.60
CA ALA A 123 30.40 -15.04 -1.58
C ALA A 123 31.68 -14.18 -1.44
N GLY A 124 31.90 -13.58 -0.27
CA GLY A 124 33.13 -12.87 0.08
C GLY A 124 33.14 -11.36 -0.17
N HIS A 125 32.12 -10.78 -0.77
CA HIS A 125 32.05 -9.33 -1.06
C HIS A 125 30.87 -8.66 -0.35
N PRO A 126 31.07 -7.95 0.78
CA PRO A 126 29.98 -7.37 1.56
C PRO A 126 29.14 -6.34 0.78
N TYR A 127 29.77 -5.53 -0.06
CA TYR A 127 29.05 -4.56 -0.89
C TYR A 127 28.19 -5.23 -1.97
N VAL A 128 28.64 -6.35 -2.51
CA VAL A 128 27.87 -7.14 -3.47
C VAL A 128 26.68 -7.77 -2.79
N ILE A 129 26.82 -8.22 -1.54
CA ILE A 129 25.70 -8.73 -0.73
C ILE A 129 24.67 -7.63 -0.50
N LEU A 130 25.09 -6.42 -0.16
CA LEU A 130 24.23 -5.28 0.07
C LEU A 130 23.46 -4.90 -1.21
N ALA A 131 24.16 -4.70 -2.31
CA ALA A 131 23.53 -4.37 -3.60
C ALA A 131 22.55 -5.47 -4.04
N PHE A 132 22.90 -6.70 -3.77
CA PHE A 132 22.09 -7.85 -4.08
C PHE A 132 20.81 -7.93 -3.22
N ILE A 133 20.92 -7.76 -1.91
CA ILE A 133 19.79 -7.72 -0.98
C ILE A 133 18.85 -6.58 -1.37
N GLY A 134 19.37 -5.41 -1.71
CA GLY A 134 18.59 -4.26 -2.18
C GLY A 134 17.85 -4.56 -3.49
N GLY A 135 18.57 -5.07 -4.50
CA GLY A 135 17.98 -5.44 -5.79
C GLY A 135 16.94 -6.54 -5.68
N LEU A 136 17.17 -7.52 -4.80
CA LEU A 136 16.20 -8.57 -4.54
C LEU A 136 14.97 -8.06 -3.80
N SER A 137 15.17 -7.19 -2.80
CA SER A 137 14.07 -6.53 -2.08
C SER A 137 13.20 -5.71 -3.05
N PHE A 138 13.84 -5.00 -3.96
CA PHE A 138 13.21 -4.27 -5.05
C PHE A 138 12.36 -5.18 -5.95
N LEU A 139 12.93 -6.29 -6.44
CA LEU A 139 12.21 -7.23 -7.30
C LEU A 139 11.04 -7.89 -6.58
N VAL A 140 11.26 -8.36 -5.34
CA VAL A 140 10.20 -8.99 -4.53
C VAL A 140 9.08 -8.00 -4.25
N SER A 141 9.41 -6.76 -3.91
CA SER A 141 8.42 -5.72 -3.66
C SER A 141 7.68 -5.29 -4.93
N GLY A 142 8.36 -5.27 -6.06
CA GLY A 142 7.75 -4.99 -7.36
C GLY A 142 6.70 -6.03 -7.77
N VAL A 143 6.91 -7.30 -7.40
CA VAL A 143 6.01 -8.42 -7.72
C VAL A 143 4.97 -8.67 -6.62
N SER A 144 5.26 -8.29 -5.38
CA SER A 144 4.36 -8.48 -4.23
C SER A 144 3.96 -7.13 -3.61
N THR A 145 3.78 -7.06 -2.32
CA THR A 145 3.57 -5.80 -1.60
C THR A 145 4.82 -5.43 -0.80
N ASN A 146 4.98 -4.13 -0.49
CA ASN A 146 6.07 -3.65 0.35
C ASN A 146 6.18 -4.44 1.67
N MET A 147 5.06 -4.67 2.35
CA MET A 147 5.04 -5.41 3.62
C MET A 147 5.52 -6.85 3.48
N VAL A 148 5.11 -7.54 2.42
CA VAL A 148 5.56 -8.92 2.15
C VAL A 148 7.05 -8.94 1.86
N ALA A 149 7.54 -8.02 1.02
CA ALA A 149 8.97 -7.92 0.73
C ALA A 149 9.79 -7.67 2.00
N LEU A 150 9.36 -6.75 2.86
CA LEU A 150 10.03 -6.47 4.14
C LEU A 150 10.09 -7.70 5.03
N ILE A 151 8.98 -8.44 5.22
CA ILE A 151 8.95 -9.61 6.09
C ILE A 151 9.89 -10.70 5.57
N VAL A 152 9.81 -11.01 4.28
CA VAL A 152 10.62 -12.06 3.65
C VAL A 152 12.10 -11.68 3.68
N MET A 153 12.43 -10.48 3.26
CA MET A 153 13.82 -10.02 3.18
C MET A 153 14.45 -9.82 4.56
N TRP A 154 13.70 -9.37 5.55
CA TRP A 154 14.20 -9.29 6.92
C TRP A 154 14.54 -10.66 7.50
N ALA A 155 13.71 -11.67 7.27
CA ALA A 155 14.02 -13.02 7.68
C ALA A 155 15.32 -13.54 7.04
N ILE A 156 15.57 -13.21 5.77
CA ILE A 156 16.79 -13.57 5.06
C ILE A 156 18.00 -12.84 5.62
N VAL A 157 17.91 -11.52 5.82
CA VAL A 157 18.98 -10.72 6.42
C VAL A 157 19.31 -11.22 7.82
N GLN A 158 18.30 -11.54 8.64
CA GLN A 158 18.55 -12.13 9.96
C GLN A 158 19.30 -13.47 9.86
N ASN A 159 18.93 -14.33 8.92
CA ASN A 159 19.64 -15.59 8.69
C ASN A 159 21.10 -15.38 8.24
N ILE A 160 21.34 -14.45 7.32
CA ILE A 160 22.69 -14.09 6.88
C ILE A 160 23.51 -13.57 8.05
N CYS A 161 22.97 -12.64 8.85
CA CYS A 161 23.64 -12.09 10.03
C CYS A 161 23.94 -13.17 11.06
N SER A 162 23.02 -14.12 11.30
CA SER A 162 23.24 -15.21 12.25
C SER A 162 24.35 -16.16 11.80
N ILE A 163 24.39 -16.52 10.53
CA ILE A 163 25.42 -17.41 9.95
C ILE A 163 26.79 -16.71 9.96
N SER A 164 26.82 -15.41 9.67
CA SER A 164 28.06 -14.61 9.60
C SER A 164 28.48 -14.06 10.98
N SER A 165 27.76 -14.40 12.05
CA SER A 165 28.01 -13.90 13.42
C SER A 165 27.98 -12.37 13.53
N ILE A 166 27.25 -11.68 12.65
CA ILE A 166 27.10 -10.23 12.64
C ILE A 166 26.12 -9.81 13.74
N GLY A 167 26.63 -9.05 14.72
CA GLY A 167 25.83 -8.55 15.83
C GLY A 167 24.91 -7.39 15.43
N ARG A 168 23.77 -7.26 16.14
CA ARG A 168 22.81 -6.16 15.91
C ARG A 168 23.38 -4.76 16.11
N LYS A 169 24.53 -4.64 16.79
CA LYS A 169 25.22 -3.36 17.04
C LYS A 169 26.20 -3.00 15.93
N GLU A 170 26.47 -3.89 14.99
CA GLU A 170 27.40 -3.64 13.91
C GLU A 170 26.77 -2.75 12.83
N PRO A 171 27.51 -1.79 12.26
CA PRO A 171 26.98 -0.90 11.22
C PRO A 171 26.44 -1.65 10.01
N ILE A 172 27.05 -2.74 9.61
CA ILE A 172 26.63 -3.54 8.46
C ILE A 172 25.20 -4.11 8.64
N TRP A 173 24.81 -4.43 9.89
CA TRP A 173 23.44 -4.85 10.20
C TRP A 173 22.43 -3.77 9.86
N VAL A 174 22.71 -2.51 10.25
CA VAL A 174 21.87 -1.36 9.96
C VAL A 174 21.78 -1.10 8.46
N TYR A 175 22.90 -1.20 7.75
CA TYR A 175 22.94 -1.02 6.29
C TYR A 175 22.12 -2.10 5.55
N MET A 176 22.22 -3.36 5.97
CA MET A 176 21.42 -4.44 5.37
C MET A 176 19.93 -4.20 5.53
N PHE A 177 19.48 -3.81 6.72
CA PHE A 177 18.05 -3.51 6.95
C PHE A 177 17.60 -2.22 6.24
N GLY A 178 18.47 -1.19 6.22
CA GLY A 178 18.22 0.06 5.50
C GLY A 178 18.03 -0.16 3.99
N ILE A 179 18.90 -0.96 3.39
CA ILE A 179 18.82 -1.31 1.96
C ILE A 179 17.56 -2.14 1.65
N VAL A 180 17.16 -3.06 2.53
CA VAL A 180 15.89 -3.78 2.37
C VAL A 180 14.71 -2.82 2.37
N LEU A 181 14.70 -1.87 3.29
CA LEU A 181 13.63 -0.87 3.38
C LEU A 181 13.58 0.02 2.13
N LEU A 182 14.73 0.51 1.67
CA LEU A 182 14.83 1.32 0.45
C LEU A 182 14.40 0.52 -0.78
N GLY A 183 14.96 -0.68 -0.96
CA GLY A 183 14.61 -1.55 -2.09
C GLY A 183 13.13 -1.91 -2.13
N ALA A 184 12.54 -2.24 -0.98
CA ALA A 184 11.12 -2.54 -0.90
C ALA A 184 10.24 -1.32 -1.22
N SER A 185 10.62 -0.14 -0.73
CA SER A 185 9.85 1.09 -0.96
C SER A 185 9.93 1.55 -2.43
N VAL A 186 11.11 1.46 -3.03
CA VAL A 186 11.30 1.82 -4.45
C VAL A 186 10.64 0.78 -5.37
N GLY A 187 10.75 -0.51 -5.03
CA GLY A 187 10.15 -1.59 -5.82
C GLY A 187 8.63 -1.48 -5.94
N THR A 188 7.94 -1.08 -4.88
CA THR A 188 6.48 -0.86 -4.92
C THR A 188 6.07 0.31 -5.81
N ALA A 189 6.95 1.31 -6.00
CA ALA A 189 6.65 2.46 -6.83
C ALA A 189 6.82 2.20 -8.34
N ILE A 190 7.63 1.19 -8.71
CA ILE A 190 8.06 1.00 -10.10
C ILE A 190 7.04 0.29 -10.95
N LEU A 191 6.39 -0.74 -10.42
CA LEU A 191 5.41 -1.45 -11.25
C LEU A 191 4.06 -0.76 -11.20
N PRO A 192 3.56 -0.29 -12.35
CA PRO A 192 2.26 0.37 -12.44
C PRO A 192 1.10 -0.56 -12.07
N PHE A 193 1.37 -1.86 -11.90
CA PHE A 193 0.41 -2.88 -11.49
C PHE A 193 0.21 -2.93 -9.98
N GLN A 194 1.04 -2.26 -9.19
CA GLN A 194 0.84 -2.11 -7.75
C GLN A 194 -0.28 -1.11 -7.48
N GLY A 195 -1.09 -1.42 -6.48
CA GLY A 195 -2.30 -0.64 -6.16
C GLY A 195 -2.07 0.86 -6.01
N VAL A 196 -0.92 1.28 -5.48
CA VAL A 196 -0.58 2.70 -5.32
C VAL A 196 -0.31 3.37 -6.67
N GLY A 197 0.47 2.73 -7.55
CA GLY A 197 0.79 3.28 -8.87
C GLY A 197 -0.45 3.42 -9.75
N ILE A 198 -1.27 2.38 -9.81
CA ILE A 198 -2.54 2.39 -10.56
C ILE A 198 -3.50 3.45 -9.98
N ALA A 199 -3.62 3.53 -8.65
CA ALA A 199 -4.48 4.51 -8.02
C ALA A 199 -4.05 5.95 -8.34
N MET A 200 -2.76 6.24 -8.27
CA MET A 200 -2.22 7.56 -8.64
C MET A 200 -2.49 7.91 -10.11
N MET A 201 -2.23 6.98 -11.04
CA MET A 201 -2.51 7.20 -12.46
C MET A 201 -4.01 7.39 -12.72
N SER A 202 -4.85 6.58 -12.09
CA SER A 202 -6.31 6.68 -12.22
C SER A 202 -6.82 8.02 -11.71
N VAL A 203 -6.38 8.46 -10.53
CA VAL A 203 -6.76 9.77 -9.97
C VAL A 203 -6.30 10.90 -10.86
N TYR A 204 -5.04 10.88 -11.30
CA TYR A 204 -4.50 11.92 -12.19
C TYR A 204 -5.26 12.00 -13.50
N ASN A 205 -5.51 10.87 -14.17
CA ASN A 205 -6.22 10.84 -15.43
C ASN A 205 -7.70 11.23 -15.30
N ASN A 206 -8.32 11.00 -14.15
CA ASN A 206 -9.71 11.38 -13.88
C ASN A 206 -9.88 12.86 -13.47
N ILE A 207 -8.87 13.51 -12.88
CA ILE A 207 -8.91 14.93 -12.50
C ILE A 207 -8.77 15.87 -13.73
N GLY A 208 -8.46 15.31 -14.90
CA GLY A 208 -8.51 16.04 -16.15
C GLY A 208 -7.21 16.75 -16.49
N GLY A 209 -6.13 16.02 -16.56
CA GLY A 209 -4.95 16.54 -17.22
C GLY A 209 -5.14 16.51 -18.73
N ASP A 210 -4.81 17.59 -19.42
CA ASP A 210 -4.76 17.64 -20.89
C ASP A 210 -3.78 16.60 -21.48
N TYR A 211 -2.97 15.99 -20.62
CA TYR A 211 -1.96 14.99 -20.96
C TYR A 211 -2.13 13.73 -20.08
N PRO A 212 -2.91 12.75 -20.53
CA PRO A 212 -3.09 11.51 -19.75
C PRO A 212 -1.76 10.75 -19.65
N ILE A 213 -1.44 10.30 -18.43
CA ILE A 213 -0.26 9.47 -18.20
C ILE A 213 -0.53 8.07 -18.74
N SER A 214 0.27 7.64 -19.72
CA SER A 214 0.22 6.27 -20.23
C SER A 214 0.92 5.33 -19.26
N THR A 215 0.44 4.10 -19.13
CA THR A 215 1.06 3.05 -18.31
C THR A 215 2.53 2.81 -18.71
N THR A 216 2.83 2.85 -20.00
CA THR A 216 4.19 2.70 -20.51
C THR A 216 5.09 3.86 -20.10
N GLY A 217 4.61 5.10 -20.20
CA GLY A 217 5.35 6.29 -19.77
C GLY A 217 5.64 6.27 -18.26
N TYR A 218 4.66 5.89 -17.46
CA TYR A 218 4.83 5.70 -16.02
C TYR A 218 5.90 4.66 -15.71
N LEU A 219 5.85 3.49 -16.36
CA LEU A 219 6.80 2.40 -16.14
C LEU A 219 8.24 2.82 -16.49
N ILE A 220 8.44 3.49 -17.63
CA ILE A 220 9.76 3.97 -18.04
C ILE A 220 10.31 4.97 -17.00
N LEU A 221 9.49 5.94 -16.59
CA LEU A 221 9.89 6.96 -15.62
C LEU A 221 10.25 6.33 -14.28
N THR A 222 9.41 5.44 -13.76
CA THR A 222 9.62 4.82 -12.44
C THR A 222 10.80 3.86 -12.43
N VAL A 223 11.05 3.11 -13.51
CA VAL A 223 12.24 2.26 -13.64
C VAL A 223 13.52 3.13 -13.66
N LEU A 224 13.53 4.21 -14.44
CA LEU A 224 14.67 5.13 -14.49
C LEU A 224 14.93 5.76 -13.11
N MET A 225 13.90 6.23 -12.44
CA MET A 225 14.02 6.78 -11.08
C MET A 225 14.48 5.72 -10.07
N GLY A 226 14.01 4.49 -10.20
CA GLY A 226 14.45 3.38 -9.36
C GLY A 226 15.93 3.05 -9.51
N ILE A 227 16.44 3.05 -10.73
CA ILE A 227 17.87 2.83 -11.01
C ILE A 227 18.72 3.97 -10.46
N LEU A 228 18.24 5.22 -10.52
CA LEU A 228 18.96 6.38 -10.00
C LEU A 228 18.98 6.44 -8.47
N LEU A 229 18.01 5.86 -7.78
CA LEU A 229 17.88 5.87 -6.33
C LEU A 229 18.58 4.67 -5.65
N MET A 230 18.95 3.65 -6.40
CA MET A 230 19.70 2.48 -5.92
C MET A 230 21.20 2.59 -6.19
#